data_ca58e2f1bb31ec4088d5767ea13201cb
#
_entry.id   ca58e2f1bb31ec4088d5767ea13201cb
#
_cell.length_a   1.000
_cell.length_b   1.000
_cell.length_c   1.000
_cell.angle_alpha   90.00
_cell.angle_beta   90.00
_cell.angle_gamma   90.00
#
_symmetry.space_group_name_H-M   'P 1'
#
loop_
_entity.id
_entity.type
_entity.pdbx_description
1 polymer ?
#
loop_
_entity_poly.entity_id
_entity_poly.type
_entity_poly.pdbx_seq_one_letter_code
_entity_poly.pdbx_strand_id
1 'polypeptide(L)'
;YPWFPHNIKTFNPVLVTKDFEGNFLWRTPFGDEFVLKFGEQLVLDKQLGMDKHCDVLTLGLSAADYIGHQFGPNSLEILDYYNRLDVYLGNYIAFLNKHIGKNKYMLVLTSDHGVAQLPEVAASEGKDAKRISKEIFKQDMLFIDKGLQNIFNLNTSTFKEVSGAGIE
;
A
#
# COMPACT_ATOMS: atom_id res chain seq x y z
N TYR A 1 1.59 20.20 -3.98
CA TYR A 1 2.27 20.23 -2.69
C TYR A 1 3.55 21.07 -2.83
N PRO A 2 3.70 22.20 -2.14
CA PRO A 2 4.85 23.10 -2.31
C PRO A 2 6.15 22.56 -1.68
N TRP A 3 6.17 21.33 -1.21
CA TRP A 3 7.24 20.78 -0.37
C TRP A 3 8.00 19.58 -0.99
N PHE A 4 7.69 19.20 -2.21
CA PHE A 4 8.45 18.14 -2.88
C PHE A 4 9.78 18.69 -3.44
N PRO A 5 10.94 18.03 -3.27
CA PRO A 5 11.13 16.77 -2.57
C PRO A 5 11.10 16.92 -1.04
N HIS A 6 10.51 15.94 -0.36
CA HIS A 6 10.43 15.96 1.10
C HIS A 6 11.78 15.69 1.75
N ASN A 7 12.19 16.54 2.67
CA ASN A 7 13.34 16.27 3.50
C ASN A 7 12.92 15.40 4.70
N ILE A 8 13.39 14.15 4.74
CA ILE A 8 13.07 13.19 5.79
C ILE A 8 13.35 13.73 7.21
N LYS A 9 14.40 14.56 7.37
CA LYS A 9 14.79 15.11 8.66
C LYS A 9 13.87 16.26 9.14
N THR A 10 13.14 16.89 8.21
CA THR A 10 12.26 18.03 8.49
C THR A 10 10.80 17.73 8.20
N PHE A 11 10.49 16.52 7.73
CA PHE A 11 9.13 16.09 7.49
C PHE A 11 8.36 16.11 8.81
N ASN A 12 7.34 17.00 8.88
CA ASN A 12 6.66 17.32 10.11
C ASN A 12 6.04 16.08 10.76
N PRO A 13 6.36 15.83 12.03
CA PRO A 13 5.91 14.66 12.79
C PRO A 13 4.41 14.59 13.10
N VAL A 14 3.55 15.50 12.61
CA VAL A 14 2.09 15.38 12.79
C VAL A 14 1.54 14.07 12.18
N LEU A 15 2.25 13.50 11.21
CA LEU A 15 1.98 12.15 10.68
C LEU A 15 2.82 11.07 11.39
N VAL A 16 3.64 11.48 12.35
CA VAL A 16 4.53 10.66 13.14
C VAL A 16 3.92 10.46 14.50
N THR A 17 3.00 9.52 14.62
CA THR A 17 2.57 9.02 15.91
C THR A 17 3.72 8.33 16.62
N LYS A 18 3.62 8.09 17.94
CA LYS A 18 4.65 7.42 18.77
C LYS A 18 5.05 6.02 18.26
N ASP A 19 4.27 5.44 17.31
CA ASP A 19 4.54 4.16 16.65
C ASP A 19 5.46 4.27 15.44
N PHE A 20 6.10 5.42 15.26
CA PHE A 20 6.76 5.85 14.03
C PHE A 20 8.15 5.26 13.79
N GLU A 21 8.87 4.85 14.80
CA GLU A 21 10.29 4.47 14.66
C GLU A 21 10.53 3.28 13.71
N GLY A 22 9.50 2.46 13.44
CA GLY A 22 9.56 1.37 12.46
C GLY A 22 8.74 1.58 11.19
N ASN A 23 7.66 2.39 11.25
CA ASN A 23 6.67 2.50 10.18
C ASN A 23 7.00 3.51 9.07
N PHE A 24 8.02 4.35 9.25
CA PHE A 24 8.37 5.37 8.25
C PHE A 24 8.94 4.75 6.98
N LEU A 25 9.78 3.75 7.10
CA LEU A 25 10.45 3.13 5.96
C LEU A 25 9.44 2.61 4.92
N TRP A 26 8.36 1.97 5.40
CA TRP A 26 7.31 1.39 4.57
C TRP A 26 6.48 2.42 3.79
N ARG A 27 6.53 3.70 4.18
CA ARG A 27 5.85 4.82 3.51
C ARG A 27 6.77 5.59 2.57
N THR A 28 7.90 5.02 2.23
CA THR A 28 8.89 5.60 1.34
C THR A 28 9.36 4.57 0.31
N PRO A 29 9.88 4.99 -0.84
CA PRO A 29 10.45 4.06 -1.83
C PRO A 29 11.56 3.17 -1.26
N PHE A 30 12.25 3.62 -0.20
CA PHE A 30 13.33 2.87 0.44
C PHE A 30 12.86 1.59 1.14
N GLY A 31 11.59 1.53 1.55
CA GLY A 31 11.00 0.31 2.10
C GLY A 31 11.01 -0.83 1.09
N ASP A 32 10.59 -0.56 -0.12
CA ASP A 32 10.55 -1.57 -1.18
C ASP A 32 11.95 -1.90 -1.72
N GLU A 33 12.86 -0.92 -1.76
CA GLU A 33 14.28 -1.20 -2.01
C GLU A 33 14.84 -2.20 -1.00
N PHE A 34 14.52 -1.99 0.29
CA PHE A 34 14.94 -2.89 1.36
C PHE A 34 14.37 -4.31 1.17
N VAL A 35 13.08 -4.43 0.81
CA VAL A 35 12.45 -5.74 0.53
C VAL A 35 13.15 -6.45 -0.62
N LEU A 36 13.47 -5.74 -1.71
CA LEU A 36 14.19 -6.32 -2.85
C LEU A 36 15.61 -6.75 -2.45
N LYS A 37 16.33 -5.95 -1.67
CA LYS A 37 17.65 -6.32 -1.13
C LYS A 37 17.59 -7.54 -0.21
N PHE A 38 16.56 -7.62 0.62
CA PHE A 38 16.31 -8.81 1.43
C PHE A 38 16.04 -10.04 0.56
N GLY A 39 15.26 -9.86 -0.53
CA GLY A 39 15.02 -10.91 -1.53
C GLY A 39 16.33 -11.40 -2.20
N GLU A 40 17.23 -10.48 -2.57
CA GLU A 40 18.57 -10.84 -3.07
C GLU A 40 19.32 -11.73 -2.07
N GLN A 41 19.31 -11.34 -0.79
CA GLN A 41 20.00 -12.11 0.26
C GLN A 41 19.35 -13.49 0.47
N LEU A 42 18.02 -13.59 0.43
CA LEU A 42 17.31 -14.88 0.51
C LEU A 42 17.69 -15.81 -0.65
N VAL A 43 17.79 -15.31 -1.87
CA VAL A 43 18.23 -16.08 -3.03
C VAL A 43 19.59 -16.70 -2.78
N LEU A 44 20.53 -15.92 -2.24
CA LEU A 44 21.89 -16.40 -1.95
C LEU A 44 21.93 -17.40 -0.79
N ASP A 45 21.33 -17.05 0.34
CA ASP A 45 21.39 -17.84 1.57
C ASP A 45 20.66 -19.18 1.45
N LYS A 46 19.56 -19.19 0.70
CA LYS A 46 18.75 -20.40 0.45
C LYS A 46 19.10 -21.11 -0.84
N GLN A 47 20.03 -20.55 -1.62
CA GLN A 47 20.46 -21.10 -2.92
C GLN A 47 19.29 -21.31 -3.88
N LEU A 48 18.30 -20.39 -3.87
CA LEU A 48 17.09 -20.51 -4.69
C LEU A 48 17.43 -20.54 -6.18
N GLY A 49 16.82 -21.48 -6.90
CA GLY A 49 17.04 -21.70 -8.33
C GLY A 49 18.41 -22.29 -8.69
N MET A 50 19.16 -22.86 -7.71
CA MET A 50 20.51 -23.39 -7.93
C MET A 50 20.53 -24.93 -8.03
N ASP A 51 19.41 -25.60 -7.81
CA ASP A 51 19.29 -27.05 -7.94
C ASP A 51 18.23 -27.44 -9.00
N LYS A 52 17.77 -28.70 -8.99
CA LYS A 52 16.78 -29.22 -9.94
C LYS A 52 15.31 -29.03 -9.49
N HIS A 53 15.09 -28.50 -8.31
CA HIS A 53 13.74 -28.26 -7.77
C HIS A 53 13.28 -26.86 -8.15
N CYS A 54 11.97 -26.68 -8.27
CA CYS A 54 11.40 -25.37 -8.53
C CYS A 54 11.16 -24.67 -7.20
N ASP A 55 11.79 -23.51 -7.03
CA ASP A 55 11.59 -22.63 -5.90
C ASP A 55 10.59 -21.55 -6.25
N VAL A 56 9.88 -21.01 -5.23
CA VAL A 56 9.00 -19.86 -5.35
C VAL A 56 9.39 -18.84 -4.30
N LEU A 57 9.67 -17.62 -4.73
CA LEU A 57 9.89 -16.47 -3.85
C LEU A 57 8.85 -15.41 -4.13
N THR A 58 8.11 -15.00 -3.10
CA THR A 58 7.14 -13.92 -3.18
C THR A 58 7.63 -12.74 -2.36
N LEU A 59 7.64 -11.55 -2.96
CA LEU A 59 8.03 -10.30 -2.31
C LEU A 59 6.86 -9.33 -2.39
N GLY A 60 6.45 -8.76 -1.25
CA GLY A 60 5.40 -7.76 -1.16
C GLY A 60 6.01 -6.36 -1.15
N LEU A 61 5.68 -5.53 -2.15
CA LEU A 61 6.11 -4.15 -2.28
C LEU A 61 4.95 -3.24 -1.90
N SER A 62 4.92 -2.74 -0.67
CA SER A 62 3.75 -2.07 -0.09
C SER A 62 3.84 -0.53 -0.09
N ALA A 63 4.99 0.04 -0.44
CA ALA A 63 5.18 1.49 -0.34
C ALA A 63 4.25 2.28 -1.29
N ALA A 64 3.92 1.74 -2.46
CA ALA A 64 3.00 2.37 -3.40
C ALA A 64 1.64 2.65 -2.77
N ASP A 65 1.09 1.67 -2.04
CA ASP A 65 -0.20 1.78 -1.38
C ASP A 65 -0.17 2.87 -0.30
N TYR A 66 0.82 2.85 0.59
CA TYR A 66 0.96 3.86 1.63
C TYR A 66 1.14 5.27 1.07
N ILE A 67 1.95 5.45 0.02
CA ILE A 67 2.18 6.74 -0.62
C ILE A 67 0.90 7.19 -1.34
N GLY A 68 0.23 6.26 -2.05
CA GLY A 68 -1.03 6.51 -2.75
C GLY A 68 -2.16 6.94 -1.81
N HIS A 69 -2.29 6.29 -0.65
CA HIS A 69 -3.25 6.69 0.39
C HIS A 69 -2.97 8.08 0.96
N GLN A 70 -1.71 8.46 1.08
CA GLN A 70 -1.32 9.73 1.70
C GLN A 70 -1.38 10.90 0.74
N PHE A 71 -0.89 10.74 -0.49
CA PHE A 71 -0.69 11.82 -1.45
C PHE A 71 -1.59 11.72 -2.67
N GLY A 72 -2.20 10.58 -2.89
CA GLY A 72 -3.04 10.29 -4.06
C GLY A 72 -2.27 9.70 -5.24
N PRO A 73 -2.98 9.00 -6.14
CA PRO A 73 -2.36 8.25 -7.25
C PRO A 73 -1.71 9.14 -8.31
N ASN A 74 -2.07 10.43 -8.37
CA ASN A 74 -1.56 11.39 -9.36
C ASN A 74 -0.56 12.37 -8.75
N SER A 75 0.02 12.04 -7.58
CA SER A 75 0.98 12.90 -6.88
C SER A 75 2.39 12.80 -7.44
N LEU A 76 3.22 13.81 -7.16
CA LEU A 76 4.65 13.77 -7.49
C LEU A 76 5.39 12.69 -6.70
N GLU A 77 4.91 12.40 -5.49
CA GLU A 77 5.43 11.36 -4.62
C GLU A 77 5.27 9.97 -5.25
N ILE A 78 4.12 9.67 -5.84
CA ILE A 78 3.88 8.43 -6.58
C ILE A 78 4.72 8.38 -7.85
N LEU A 79 4.86 9.49 -8.56
CA LEU A 79 5.71 9.55 -9.75
C LEU A 79 7.18 9.26 -9.40
N ASP A 80 7.71 9.88 -8.34
CA ASP A 80 9.07 9.61 -7.84
C ASP A 80 9.22 8.14 -7.39
N TYR A 81 8.20 7.62 -6.70
CA TYR A 81 8.19 6.21 -6.29
C TYR A 81 8.35 5.28 -7.48
N TYR A 82 7.52 5.42 -8.52
CA TYR A 82 7.59 4.52 -9.68
C TYR A 82 8.90 4.66 -10.47
N ASN A 83 9.45 5.87 -10.58
CA ASN A 83 10.77 6.07 -11.19
C ASN A 83 11.87 5.32 -10.43
N ARG A 84 11.81 5.31 -9.10
CA ARG A 84 12.76 4.55 -8.27
C ARG A 84 12.52 3.06 -8.33
N LEU A 85 11.25 2.63 -8.29
CA LEU A 85 10.89 1.22 -8.39
C LEU A 85 11.40 0.61 -9.68
N ASP A 86 11.30 1.32 -10.80
CA ASP A 86 11.85 0.87 -12.10
C ASP A 86 13.35 0.57 -11.99
N VAL A 87 14.12 1.47 -11.37
CA VAL A 87 15.55 1.27 -11.12
C VAL A 87 15.81 0.07 -10.19
N TYR A 88 15.03 -0.05 -9.10
CA TYR A 88 15.19 -1.14 -8.15
C TYR A 88 14.89 -2.51 -8.76
N LEU A 89 13.82 -2.59 -9.55
CA LEU A 89 13.46 -3.81 -10.29
C LEU A 89 14.51 -4.14 -11.35
N GLY A 90 15.03 -3.14 -12.06
CA GLY A 90 16.14 -3.33 -13.01
C GLY A 90 17.37 -3.94 -12.35
N ASN A 91 17.75 -3.42 -11.18
CA ASN A 91 18.87 -3.95 -10.38
C ASN A 91 18.59 -5.38 -9.90
N TYR A 92 17.38 -5.66 -9.43
CA TYR A 92 16.98 -6.99 -8.99
C TYR A 92 16.99 -8.01 -10.12
N ILE A 93 16.51 -7.64 -11.31
CA ILE A 93 16.58 -8.47 -12.53
C ILE A 93 18.03 -8.73 -12.93
N ALA A 94 18.90 -7.73 -12.86
CA ALA A 94 20.33 -7.88 -13.14
C ALA A 94 20.99 -8.84 -12.15
N PHE A 95 20.63 -8.75 -10.85
CA PHE A 95 21.06 -9.68 -9.82
C PHE A 95 20.61 -11.13 -10.12
N LEU A 96 19.34 -11.35 -10.44
CA LEU A 96 18.81 -12.67 -10.79
C LEU A 96 19.51 -13.25 -12.04
N ASN A 97 19.71 -12.45 -13.07
CA ASN A 97 20.43 -12.85 -14.27
C ASN A 97 21.85 -13.30 -13.98
N LYS A 98 22.54 -12.63 -13.04
CA LYS A 98 23.91 -12.94 -12.64
C LYS A 98 23.99 -14.22 -11.82
N HIS A 99 23.10 -14.42 -10.86
CA HIS A 99 23.21 -15.47 -9.86
C HIS A 99 22.46 -16.75 -10.20
N ILE A 100 21.28 -16.64 -10.82
CA ILE A 100 20.46 -17.78 -11.25
C ILE A 100 20.72 -18.10 -12.73
N GLY A 101 20.83 -17.08 -13.55
CA GLY A 101 21.06 -17.16 -14.99
C GLY A 101 19.86 -16.71 -15.80
N LYS A 102 20.14 -16.01 -16.90
CA LYS A 102 19.15 -15.53 -17.84
C LYS A 102 18.32 -16.72 -18.39
N ASN A 103 17.00 -16.58 -18.40
CA ASN A 103 16.04 -17.61 -18.84
C ASN A 103 15.90 -18.85 -17.91
N LYS A 104 16.44 -18.81 -16.69
CA LYS A 104 16.27 -19.89 -15.71
C LYS A 104 15.25 -19.57 -14.61
N TYR A 105 14.60 -18.43 -14.70
CA TYR A 105 13.54 -18.03 -13.76
C TYR A 105 12.40 -17.34 -14.51
N MET A 106 11.24 -17.30 -13.90
CA MET A 106 10.09 -16.50 -14.30
C MET A 106 9.86 -15.41 -13.27
N LEU A 107 9.76 -14.16 -13.72
CA LEU A 107 9.36 -13.03 -12.87
C LEU A 107 7.93 -12.65 -13.22
N VAL A 108 7.07 -12.57 -12.20
CA VAL A 108 5.70 -12.08 -12.34
C VAL A 108 5.55 -10.85 -11.44
N LEU A 109 5.11 -9.74 -12.03
CA LEU A 109 4.77 -8.51 -11.32
C LEU A 109 3.27 -8.28 -11.46
N THR A 110 2.57 -8.09 -10.36
CA THR A 110 1.14 -7.79 -10.33
C THR A 110 0.82 -6.84 -9.20
N SER A 111 -0.31 -6.15 -9.28
CA SER A 111 -0.90 -5.44 -8.14
C SER A 111 -2.06 -6.24 -7.58
N ASP A 112 -2.40 -6.01 -6.33
CA ASP A 112 -3.57 -6.53 -5.63
C ASP A 112 -4.83 -5.73 -5.98
N HIS A 113 -4.70 -4.40 -6.16
CA HIS A 113 -5.79 -3.50 -6.57
C HIS A 113 -5.25 -2.23 -7.24
N GLY A 114 -6.15 -1.41 -7.76
CA GLY A 114 -5.89 -0.05 -8.19
C GLY A 114 -6.15 0.96 -7.07
N VAL A 115 -5.88 2.26 -7.33
CA VAL A 115 -6.06 3.35 -6.37
C VAL A 115 -7.04 4.37 -6.92
N ALA A 116 -8.08 4.70 -6.15
CA ALA A 116 -9.01 5.77 -6.48
C ALA A 116 -8.38 7.16 -6.24
N GLN A 117 -8.81 8.12 -7.03
CA GLN A 117 -8.42 9.52 -6.83
C GLN A 117 -8.88 10.02 -5.45
N LEU A 118 -8.08 10.87 -4.80
CA LEU A 118 -8.49 11.51 -3.56
C LEU A 118 -9.78 12.32 -3.76
N PRO A 119 -10.78 12.22 -2.86
CA PRO A 119 -12.05 12.93 -2.99
C PRO A 119 -11.86 14.45 -3.13
N GLU A 120 -10.87 15.03 -2.45
CA GLU A 120 -10.57 16.45 -2.50
C GLU A 120 -10.10 16.89 -3.89
N VAL A 121 -9.29 16.03 -4.55
CA VAL A 121 -8.83 16.28 -5.93
C VAL A 121 -9.98 16.11 -6.91
N ALA A 122 -10.77 15.04 -6.77
CA ALA A 122 -11.94 14.80 -7.60
C ALA A 122 -12.96 15.95 -7.50
N ALA A 123 -13.22 16.47 -6.29
CA ALA A 123 -14.07 17.62 -6.05
C ALA A 123 -13.52 18.90 -6.72
N SER A 124 -12.21 19.12 -6.70
CA SER A 124 -11.59 20.26 -7.38
C SER A 124 -11.73 20.21 -8.91
N GLU A 125 -11.93 19.01 -9.47
CA GLU A 125 -12.22 18.77 -10.88
C GLU A 125 -13.71 18.84 -11.22
N GLY A 126 -14.58 19.22 -10.27
CA GLY A 126 -16.01 19.36 -10.45
C GLY A 126 -16.81 18.05 -10.33
N LYS A 127 -16.19 16.96 -9.86
CA LYS A 127 -16.90 15.70 -9.58
C LYS A 127 -17.62 15.79 -8.23
N ASP A 128 -18.78 15.13 -8.12
CA ASP A 128 -19.47 14.97 -6.82
C ASP A 128 -18.72 13.96 -5.96
N ALA A 129 -17.72 14.45 -5.25
CA ALA A 129 -16.87 13.64 -4.39
C ALA A 129 -16.60 14.36 -3.07
N LYS A 130 -16.74 13.64 -1.98
CA LYS A 130 -16.45 14.13 -0.63
C LYS A 130 -15.98 13.01 0.29
N ARG A 131 -15.24 13.39 1.29
CA ARG A 131 -14.86 12.47 2.37
C ARG A 131 -15.98 12.42 3.41
N ILE A 132 -16.46 11.23 3.72
CA ILE A 132 -17.42 11.02 4.80
C ILE A 132 -16.67 10.88 6.11
N SER A 133 -17.05 11.67 7.13
CA SER A 133 -16.44 11.54 8.46
C SER A 133 -16.83 10.20 9.12
N LYS A 134 -15.99 9.72 10.03
CA LYS A 134 -16.29 8.48 10.78
C LYS A 134 -17.58 8.61 11.59
N GLU A 135 -17.89 9.80 12.07
CA GLU A 135 -19.10 10.09 12.85
C GLU A 135 -20.35 9.96 11.98
N ILE A 136 -20.33 10.55 10.78
CA ILE A 136 -21.45 10.43 9.82
C ILE A 136 -21.61 8.97 9.42
N PHE A 137 -20.53 8.30 9.03
CA PHE A 137 -20.59 6.89 8.66
C PHE A 137 -21.18 6.03 9.78
N LYS A 138 -20.77 6.25 11.04
CA LYS A 138 -21.33 5.53 12.19
C LYS A 138 -22.81 5.80 12.41
N GLN A 139 -23.27 7.06 12.22
CA GLN A 139 -24.67 7.41 12.32
C GLN A 139 -25.52 6.74 11.23
N ASP A 140 -25.03 6.74 9.99
CA ASP A 140 -25.71 6.09 8.88
C ASP A 140 -25.81 4.57 9.11
N MET A 141 -24.77 3.95 9.61
CA MET A 141 -24.76 2.53 9.94
C MET A 141 -25.74 2.19 11.07
N LEU A 142 -25.82 3.03 12.11
CA LEU A 142 -26.84 2.87 13.17
C LEU A 142 -28.27 3.04 12.66
N PHE A 143 -28.49 3.94 11.70
CA PHE A 143 -29.78 4.11 11.05
C PHE A 143 -30.17 2.87 10.25
N ILE A 144 -29.24 2.32 9.47
CA ILE A 144 -29.43 1.06 8.71
C ILE A 144 -29.73 -0.10 9.65
N ASP A 145 -28.95 -0.24 10.74
CA ASP A 145 -29.15 -1.31 11.72
C ASP A 145 -30.56 -1.28 12.35
N LYS A 146 -31.02 -0.12 12.75
CA LYS A 146 -32.40 0.05 13.26
C LYS A 146 -33.46 -0.30 12.19
N GLY A 147 -33.23 0.07 10.94
CA GLY A 147 -34.10 -0.30 9.83
C GLY A 147 -34.18 -1.82 9.66
N LEU A 148 -33.05 -2.50 9.68
CA LEU A 148 -32.99 -3.97 9.58
C LEU A 148 -33.64 -4.66 10.79
N GLN A 149 -33.40 -4.18 12.02
CA GLN A 149 -34.05 -4.70 13.21
C GLN A 149 -35.57 -4.62 13.10
N ASN A 150 -36.11 -3.50 12.63
CA ASN A 150 -37.56 -3.32 12.46
C ASN A 150 -38.13 -4.24 11.37
N ILE A 151 -37.48 -4.35 10.21
CA ILE A 151 -37.93 -5.18 9.08
C ILE A 151 -37.94 -6.66 9.46
N PHE A 152 -36.91 -7.12 10.15
CA PHE A 152 -36.71 -8.53 10.46
C PHE A 152 -37.09 -8.93 11.90
N ASN A 153 -37.68 -8.02 12.69
CA ASN A 153 -38.04 -8.24 14.10
C ASN A 153 -36.86 -8.74 14.95
N LEU A 154 -35.68 -8.14 14.76
CA LEU A 154 -34.48 -8.53 15.50
C LEU A 154 -34.39 -7.76 16.83
N ASN A 155 -34.03 -8.44 17.90
CA ASN A 155 -33.88 -7.85 19.24
C ASN A 155 -32.42 -7.43 19.54
N THR A 156 -31.51 -7.67 18.60
CA THR A 156 -30.08 -7.38 18.74
C THR A 156 -29.57 -6.64 17.51
N SER A 157 -28.46 -5.92 17.64
CA SER A 157 -27.78 -5.28 16.51
C SER A 157 -27.42 -6.30 15.44
N THR A 158 -27.59 -5.90 14.18
CA THR A 158 -27.22 -6.70 13.02
C THR A 158 -25.71 -6.64 12.76
N PHE A 159 -25.05 -5.58 13.25
CA PHE A 159 -23.62 -5.37 13.12
C PHE A 159 -22.92 -5.62 14.47
N LYS A 160 -21.87 -6.41 14.44
CA LYS A 160 -21.04 -6.68 15.62
C LYS A 160 -20.14 -5.48 15.92
N GLU A 161 -19.54 -4.94 14.87
CA GLU A 161 -18.68 -3.76 14.94
C GLU A 161 -18.80 -2.93 13.66
N VAL A 162 -18.75 -1.61 13.81
CA VAL A 162 -18.70 -0.66 12.70
C VAL A 162 -17.42 0.14 12.82
N SER A 163 -16.46 -0.15 11.96
CA SER A 163 -15.18 0.53 11.91
C SER A 163 -14.98 1.23 10.55
N GLY A 164 -14.00 2.13 10.49
CA GLY A 164 -13.63 2.77 9.22
C GLY A 164 -12.98 1.82 8.20
N ALA A 165 -12.69 0.58 8.61
CA ALA A 165 -12.08 -0.45 7.75
C ALA A 165 -13.10 -1.50 7.27
N GLY A 166 -14.32 -1.51 7.82
CA GLY A 166 -15.35 -2.48 7.44
C GLY A 166 -16.46 -2.61 8.47
N ILE A 167 -17.37 -3.52 8.17
CA ILE A 167 -18.52 -3.90 9.01
C ILE A 167 -18.35 -5.38 9.34
N GLU A 168 -18.35 -5.73 10.62
CA GLU A 168 -18.40 -7.09 11.11
C GLU A 168 -19.76 -7.44 11.71
#